data_832e085220bb8a867685f9d5250ef1d3
#
_entry.id   832e085220bb8a867685f9d5250ef1d3
#
_cell.length_a   1.000
_cell.length_b   1.000
_cell.length_c   1.000
_cell.angle_alpha   90.00
_cell.angle_beta   90.00
_cell.angle_gamma   90.00
#
_symmetry.space_group_name_H-M   'P 1'
#
loop_
_entity.id
_entity.type
_entity.pdbx_description
1 polymer ?
#
loop_
_entity_poly.entity_id
_entity_poly.type
_entity_poly.pdbx_seq_one_letter_code
_entity_poly.pdbx_strand_id
1 'polypeptide(L)'
;MKNNSILQDNRFKVFFAVFVMIGWSLAYPLIKLGYQEFQIDGRDLGGKILFAGVRFFCAGTAVTLYAHFKKIKSNITDMGDMGWLVLLGIVNTALHYMFAYIGLGYNSSARSTILDSMGGFILILLSTLIFPDDKMNWRKALGIILGIAGIISINIQPGADFF
;
A
#
# COMPACT_ATOMS: atom_id res chain seq x y z
N MET A 1 17.37 -31.03 -2.71
CA MET A 1 16.89 -29.67 -2.43
C MET A 1 17.69 -28.71 -3.33
N LYS A 2 17.22 -28.52 -4.57
CA LYS A 2 17.96 -27.74 -5.59
C LYS A 2 16.92 -26.93 -6.39
N ASN A 3 16.29 -25.92 -5.75
CA ASN A 3 15.27 -25.13 -6.47
C ASN A 3 15.18 -23.66 -6.02
N ASN A 4 16.24 -23.09 -5.43
CA ASN A 4 16.21 -21.70 -4.99
C ASN A 4 17.09 -20.75 -5.84
N SER A 5 17.62 -21.20 -6.98
CA SER A 5 18.56 -20.37 -7.75
C SER A 5 17.91 -19.17 -8.45
N ILE A 6 16.69 -19.31 -8.94
CA ILE A 6 15.99 -18.24 -9.69
C ILE A 6 15.58 -17.09 -8.74
N LEU A 7 15.09 -17.41 -7.54
CA LEU A 7 14.69 -16.40 -6.54
C LEU A 7 15.89 -15.69 -5.90
N GLN A 8 17.10 -16.22 -6.05
CA GLN A 8 18.33 -15.60 -5.54
C GLN A 8 19.01 -14.71 -6.59
N ASP A 9 18.65 -14.82 -7.87
CA ASP A 9 19.19 -13.96 -8.92
C ASP A 9 18.71 -12.51 -8.72
N ASN A 10 19.65 -11.59 -8.58
CA ASN A 10 19.37 -10.17 -8.36
C ASN A 10 18.58 -9.55 -9.53
N ARG A 11 18.79 -10.01 -10.75
CA ARG A 11 18.06 -9.54 -11.94
C ARG A 11 16.59 -9.93 -11.86
N PHE A 12 16.31 -11.18 -11.44
CA PHE A 12 14.95 -11.66 -11.25
C PHE A 12 14.23 -10.90 -10.14
N LYS A 13 14.91 -10.64 -9.01
CA LYS A 13 14.36 -9.84 -7.90
C LYS A 13 13.98 -8.43 -8.34
N VAL A 14 14.86 -7.77 -9.10
CA VAL A 14 14.61 -6.42 -9.61
C VAL A 14 13.45 -6.43 -10.59
N PHE A 15 13.43 -7.36 -11.54
CA PHE A 15 12.33 -7.49 -12.50
C PHE A 15 10.99 -7.71 -11.79
N PHE A 16 10.97 -8.64 -10.83
CA PHE A 16 9.75 -8.94 -10.06
C PHE A 16 9.31 -7.75 -9.20
N ALA A 17 10.24 -7.03 -8.59
CA ALA A 17 9.94 -5.83 -7.83
C ALA A 17 9.30 -4.74 -8.71
N VAL A 18 9.86 -4.50 -9.91
CA VAL A 18 9.29 -3.54 -10.87
C VAL A 18 7.89 -3.96 -11.31
N PHE A 19 7.69 -5.24 -11.61
CA PHE A 19 6.37 -5.77 -11.97
C PHE A 19 5.33 -5.55 -10.86
N VAL A 20 5.69 -5.85 -9.61
CA VAL A 20 4.83 -5.60 -8.44
C VAL A 20 4.52 -4.12 -8.29
N MET A 21 5.51 -3.23 -8.47
CA MET A 21 5.31 -1.78 -8.37
C MET A 21 4.41 -1.23 -9.47
N ILE A 22 4.49 -1.76 -10.69
CA ILE A 22 3.54 -1.42 -11.76
C ILE A 22 2.11 -1.81 -11.36
N GLY A 23 1.92 -3.05 -10.87
CA GLY A 23 0.62 -3.50 -10.37
C GLY A 23 0.09 -2.64 -9.23
N TRP A 24 0.96 -2.23 -8.32
CA TRP A 24 0.60 -1.34 -7.20
C TRP A 24 0.18 0.05 -7.69
N SER A 25 0.91 0.63 -8.64
CA SER A 25 0.62 1.96 -9.18
C SER A 25 -0.73 2.04 -9.92
N LEU A 26 -1.19 0.94 -10.49
CA LEU A 26 -2.49 0.84 -11.15
C LEU A 26 -3.66 0.77 -10.16
N ALA A 27 -3.42 0.52 -8.88
CA ALA A 27 -4.49 0.32 -7.89
C ALA A 27 -5.40 1.55 -7.77
N TYR A 28 -4.85 2.75 -7.61
CA TYR A 28 -5.64 3.98 -7.46
C TYR A 28 -6.48 4.33 -8.72
N PRO A 29 -5.92 4.30 -9.95
CA PRO A 29 -6.71 4.46 -11.16
C PRO A 29 -7.84 3.45 -11.29
N LEU A 30 -7.58 2.17 -11.01
CA LEU A 30 -8.60 1.11 -11.09
C LEU A 30 -9.70 1.27 -10.04
N ILE A 31 -9.36 1.69 -8.82
CA ILE A 31 -10.36 2.00 -7.78
C ILE A 31 -11.24 3.17 -8.25
N LYS A 32 -10.64 4.21 -8.83
CA LYS A 32 -11.38 5.38 -9.32
C LYS A 32 -12.33 5.01 -10.46
N LEU A 33 -11.89 4.17 -11.40
CA LEU A 33 -12.76 3.59 -12.42
C LEU A 33 -13.90 2.78 -11.80
N GLY A 34 -13.61 1.96 -10.78
CA GLY A 34 -14.63 1.22 -10.06
C GLY A 34 -15.68 2.14 -9.42
N TYR A 35 -15.29 3.29 -8.84
CA TYR A 35 -16.24 4.26 -8.31
C TYR A 35 -17.15 4.82 -9.39
N GLN A 36 -16.63 5.07 -10.60
CA GLN A 36 -17.42 5.56 -11.72
C GLN A 36 -18.42 4.50 -12.22
N GLU A 37 -17.97 3.26 -12.39
CA GLU A 37 -18.81 2.16 -12.87
C GLU A 37 -19.94 1.80 -11.89
N PHE A 38 -19.66 1.81 -10.59
CA PHE A 38 -20.64 1.52 -9.56
C PHE A 38 -21.39 2.77 -9.07
N GLN A 39 -21.18 3.94 -9.72
CA GLN A 39 -21.82 5.22 -9.39
C GLN A 39 -21.69 5.61 -7.91
N ILE A 40 -20.51 5.31 -7.33
CA ILE A 40 -20.18 5.66 -5.95
C ILE A 40 -19.77 7.13 -5.90
N ASP A 41 -20.61 7.97 -5.30
CA ASP A 41 -20.35 9.40 -5.15
C ASP A 41 -19.14 9.67 -4.24
N GLY A 42 -18.49 10.82 -4.45
CA GLY A 42 -17.42 11.32 -3.61
C GLY A 42 -17.77 11.42 -2.13
N ARG A 43 -19.05 11.62 -1.79
CA ARG A 43 -19.57 11.70 -0.41
C ARG A 43 -20.13 10.39 0.13
N ASP A 44 -20.28 9.37 -0.71
CA ASP A 44 -20.83 8.07 -0.29
C ASP A 44 -19.75 7.22 0.42
N LEU A 45 -19.66 7.40 1.73
CA LEU A 45 -18.74 6.63 2.58
C LEU A 45 -19.11 5.15 2.64
N GLY A 46 -20.42 4.83 2.66
CA GLY A 46 -20.91 3.46 2.71
C GLY A 46 -20.52 2.67 1.47
N GLY A 47 -20.78 3.23 0.29
CA GLY A 47 -20.42 2.63 -0.98
C GLY A 47 -18.90 2.39 -1.11
N LYS A 48 -18.06 3.34 -0.68
CA LYS A 48 -16.61 3.18 -0.70
C LYS A 48 -16.12 2.06 0.22
N ILE A 49 -16.63 1.98 1.45
CA ILE A 49 -16.27 0.95 2.41
C ILE A 49 -16.75 -0.42 1.92
N LEU A 50 -17.97 -0.50 1.39
CA LEU A 50 -18.52 -1.73 0.82
C LEU A 50 -17.68 -2.20 -0.38
N PHE A 51 -17.34 -1.29 -1.30
CA PHE A 51 -16.50 -1.59 -2.46
C PHE A 51 -15.11 -2.12 -2.04
N ALA A 52 -14.46 -1.47 -1.05
CA ALA A 52 -13.22 -1.93 -0.48
C ALA A 52 -13.38 -3.31 0.16
N GLY A 53 -14.42 -3.51 0.97
CA GLY A 53 -14.71 -4.77 1.65
C GLY A 53 -14.88 -5.95 0.69
N VAL A 54 -15.69 -5.79 -0.35
CA VAL A 54 -15.90 -6.81 -1.39
C VAL A 54 -14.59 -7.14 -2.10
N ARG A 55 -13.81 -6.12 -2.49
CA ARG A 55 -12.54 -6.31 -3.17
C ARG A 55 -11.53 -7.09 -2.31
N PHE A 56 -11.39 -6.74 -1.04
CA PHE A 56 -10.47 -7.44 -0.14
C PHE A 56 -10.96 -8.83 0.24
N PHE A 57 -12.27 -9.01 0.36
CA PHE A 57 -12.86 -10.33 0.57
C PHE A 57 -12.57 -11.27 -0.60
N CYS A 58 -12.79 -10.82 -1.84
CA CYS A 58 -12.47 -11.60 -3.04
C CYS A 58 -10.97 -11.93 -3.11
N ALA A 59 -10.10 -10.95 -2.87
CA ALA A 59 -8.65 -11.14 -2.88
C ALA A 59 -8.20 -12.11 -1.80
N GLY A 60 -8.68 -11.95 -0.56
CA GLY A 60 -8.38 -12.84 0.56
C GLY A 60 -8.84 -14.27 0.31
N THR A 61 -10.05 -14.44 -0.22
CA THR A 61 -10.59 -15.75 -0.60
C THR A 61 -9.72 -16.41 -1.68
N ALA A 62 -9.34 -15.66 -2.71
CA ALA A 62 -8.48 -16.19 -3.79
C ALA A 62 -7.11 -16.66 -3.25
N VAL A 63 -6.47 -15.86 -2.39
CA VAL A 63 -5.19 -16.22 -1.77
C VAL A 63 -5.32 -17.45 -0.87
N THR A 64 -6.38 -17.51 -0.06
CA THR A 64 -6.64 -18.64 0.83
C THR A 64 -6.89 -19.92 0.05
N LEU A 65 -7.69 -19.87 -1.00
CA LEU A 65 -7.92 -21.02 -1.90
C LEU A 65 -6.62 -21.47 -2.57
N TYR A 66 -5.82 -20.52 -3.07
CA TYR A 66 -4.51 -20.84 -3.65
C TYR A 66 -3.60 -21.55 -2.65
N ALA A 67 -3.50 -21.03 -1.42
CA ALA A 67 -2.70 -21.63 -0.35
C ALA A 67 -3.20 -23.04 0.00
N HIS A 68 -4.52 -23.24 0.04
CA HIS A 68 -5.14 -24.55 0.28
C HIS A 68 -4.78 -25.55 -0.83
N PHE A 69 -4.95 -25.18 -2.10
CA PHE A 69 -4.60 -26.06 -3.24
C PHE A 69 -3.11 -26.39 -3.30
N LYS A 70 -2.26 -25.45 -2.94
CA LYS A 70 -0.80 -25.65 -2.87
C LYS A 70 -0.34 -26.36 -1.60
N LYS A 71 -1.27 -26.71 -0.69
CA LYS A 71 -0.98 -27.36 0.59
C LYS A 71 0.08 -26.60 1.40
N ILE A 72 0.05 -25.27 1.33
CA ILE A 72 0.97 -24.42 2.10
C ILE A 72 0.56 -24.54 3.57
N LYS A 73 1.46 -25.08 4.39
CA LYS A 73 1.22 -25.20 5.83
C LYS A 73 1.46 -23.85 6.50
N SER A 74 0.51 -23.43 7.31
CA SER A 74 0.71 -22.32 8.23
C SER A 74 1.46 -22.84 9.46
N ASN A 75 2.50 -22.14 9.87
CA ASN A 75 3.23 -22.43 11.10
C ASN A 75 2.63 -21.71 12.33
N ILE A 76 1.45 -21.11 12.15
CA ILE A 76 0.75 -20.42 13.24
C ILE A 76 0.06 -21.49 14.08
N THR A 77 0.60 -21.78 15.22
CA THR A 77 0.11 -22.80 16.16
C THR A 77 -0.38 -22.20 17.47
N ASP A 78 -0.01 -20.95 17.76
CA ASP A 78 -0.39 -20.29 19.00
C ASP A 78 -1.52 -19.27 18.77
N MET A 79 -2.46 -19.25 19.73
CA MET A 79 -3.56 -18.27 19.75
C MET A 79 -3.06 -16.83 19.91
N GLY A 80 -1.91 -16.64 20.54
CA GLY A 80 -1.27 -15.33 20.65
C GLY A 80 -0.84 -14.79 19.28
N ASP A 81 -0.20 -15.62 18.47
CA ASP A 81 0.22 -15.26 17.11
C ASP A 81 -0.98 -14.93 16.24
N MET A 82 -2.09 -15.67 16.38
CA MET A 82 -3.33 -15.38 15.68
C MET A 82 -3.89 -14.01 16.06
N GLY A 83 -3.87 -13.67 17.36
CA GLY A 83 -4.31 -12.36 17.85
C GLY A 83 -3.51 -11.20 17.26
N TRP A 84 -2.18 -11.34 17.20
CA TRP A 84 -1.30 -10.35 16.57
C TRP A 84 -1.54 -10.22 15.07
N LEU A 85 -1.79 -11.31 14.36
CA LEU A 85 -2.12 -11.28 12.94
C LEU A 85 -3.45 -10.59 12.65
N VAL A 86 -4.47 -10.84 13.46
CA VAL A 86 -5.76 -10.16 13.38
C VAL A 86 -5.59 -8.66 13.63
N LEU A 87 -4.86 -8.29 14.69
CA LEU A 87 -4.58 -6.89 15.01
C LEU A 87 -3.81 -6.20 13.86
N LEU A 88 -2.79 -6.86 13.32
CA LEU A 88 -2.03 -6.36 12.18
C LEU A 88 -2.94 -6.18 10.95
N GLY A 89 -3.82 -7.15 10.68
CA GLY A 89 -4.79 -7.06 9.58
C GLY A 89 -5.76 -5.89 9.76
N ILE A 90 -6.25 -5.65 10.97
CA ILE A 90 -7.13 -4.51 11.26
C ILE A 90 -6.39 -3.19 11.09
N VAL A 91 -5.23 -3.03 11.72
CA VAL A 91 -4.51 -1.75 11.72
C VAL A 91 -3.87 -1.46 10.37
N ASN A 92 -3.11 -2.41 9.83
CA ASN A 92 -2.32 -2.21 8.62
C ASN A 92 -3.14 -2.35 7.33
N THR A 93 -4.23 -3.10 7.35
CA THR A 93 -5.05 -3.29 6.14
C THR A 93 -6.38 -2.56 6.27
N ALA A 94 -7.23 -2.94 7.23
CA ALA A 94 -8.58 -2.39 7.28
C ALA A 94 -8.61 -0.87 7.49
N LEU A 95 -7.91 -0.36 8.53
CA LEU A 95 -7.87 1.08 8.81
C LEU A 95 -7.13 1.87 7.73
N HIS A 96 -5.96 1.39 7.29
CA HIS A 96 -5.17 2.04 6.25
C HIS A 96 -6.00 2.22 4.97
N TYR A 97 -6.56 1.14 4.45
CA TYR A 97 -7.34 1.21 3.22
C TYR A 97 -8.67 1.91 3.37
N MET A 98 -9.31 1.85 4.53
CA MET A 98 -10.51 2.65 4.80
C MET A 98 -10.23 4.13 4.57
N PHE A 99 -9.18 4.67 5.18
CA PHE A 99 -8.78 6.07 4.98
C PHE A 99 -8.33 6.36 3.55
N ALA A 100 -7.58 5.45 2.91
CA ALA A 100 -7.13 5.60 1.53
C ALA A 100 -8.31 5.66 0.55
N TYR A 101 -9.31 4.79 0.68
CA TYR A 101 -10.50 4.78 -0.17
C TYR A 101 -11.39 6.00 0.05
N ILE A 102 -11.54 6.42 1.29
CA ILE A 102 -12.26 7.66 1.61
C ILE A 102 -11.54 8.85 0.96
N GLY A 103 -10.23 8.98 1.19
CA GLY A 103 -9.42 10.06 0.64
C GLY A 103 -9.41 10.10 -0.89
N LEU A 104 -9.36 8.93 -1.55
CA LEU A 104 -9.43 8.82 -3.00
C LEU A 104 -10.77 9.31 -3.57
N GLY A 105 -11.85 9.20 -2.81
CA GLY A 105 -13.15 9.73 -3.20
C GLY A 105 -13.16 11.25 -3.37
N TYR A 106 -12.34 11.96 -2.60
CA TYR A 106 -12.25 13.43 -2.63
C TYR A 106 -11.10 13.96 -3.48
N ASN A 107 -10.15 13.11 -3.87
CA ASN A 107 -8.94 13.49 -4.58
C ASN A 107 -8.87 12.83 -5.97
N SER A 108 -8.00 13.37 -6.83
CA SER A 108 -7.59 12.64 -8.04
C SER A 108 -6.70 11.44 -7.69
N SER A 109 -6.68 10.43 -8.56
CA SER A 109 -5.83 9.25 -8.38
C SER A 109 -4.35 9.63 -8.25
N ALA A 110 -3.90 10.61 -9.05
CA ALA A 110 -2.53 11.09 -9.01
C ALA A 110 -2.17 11.71 -7.66
N ARG A 111 -3.01 12.60 -7.12
CA ARG A 111 -2.80 13.19 -5.78
C ARG A 111 -2.79 12.13 -4.68
N SER A 112 -3.73 11.20 -4.72
CA SER A 112 -3.79 10.12 -3.73
C SER A 112 -2.54 9.26 -3.75
N THR A 113 -2.02 8.90 -4.93
CA THR A 113 -0.77 8.13 -5.07
C THR A 113 0.43 8.89 -4.51
N ILE A 114 0.50 10.21 -4.74
CA ILE A 114 1.60 11.05 -4.23
C ILE A 114 1.53 11.16 -2.72
N LEU A 115 0.35 11.39 -2.15
CA LEU A 115 0.17 11.47 -0.69
C LEU A 115 0.49 10.12 -0.01
N ASP A 116 0.12 9.01 -0.62
CA ASP A 116 0.46 7.67 -0.13
C ASP A 116 1.99 7.46 -0.08
N SER A 117 2.72 7.98 -1.07
CA SER A 117 4.19 7.93 -1.11
C SER A 117 4.86 8.64 0.06
N MET A 118 4.20 9.62 0.69
CA MET A 118 4.73 10.30 1.89
C MET A 118 4.89 9.35 3.06
N GLY A 119 4.07 8.29 3.13
CA GLY A 119 4.17 7.26 4.15
C GLY A 119 5.57 6.63 4.23
N GLY A 120 6.22 6.43 3.08
CA GLY A 120 7.59 5.92 3.01
C GLY A 120 8.62 6.87 3.65
N PHE A 121 8.50 8.17 3.44
CA PHE A 121 9.41 9.15 4.07
C PHE A 121 9.18 9.24 5.58
N ILE A 122 7.92 9.22 6.01
CA ILE A 122 7.56 9.20 7.43
C ILE A 122 8.10 7.93 8.09
N LEU A 123 8.00 6.77 7.42
CA LEU A 123 8.54 5.51 7.91
C LEU A 123 10.06 5.58 8.12
N ILE A 124 10.81 6.17 7.16
CA ILE A 124 12.26 6.33 7.28
C ILE A 124 12.62 7.25 8.45
N LEU A 125 11.87 8.34 8.67
CA LEU A 125 12.07 9.23 9.80
C LEU A 125 11.79 8.52 11.12
N LEU A 126 10.67 7.82 11.22
CA LEU A 126 10.29 7.08 12.42
C LEU A 126 11.26 5.93 12.72
N SER A 127 11.71 5.19 11.70
CA SER A 127 12.66 4.11 11.90
C SER A 127 13.98 4.61 12.49
N THR A 128 14.44 5.76 12.02
CA THR A 128 15.67 6.41 12.53
C THR A 128 15.53 6.86 13.99
N LEU A 129 14.30 7.22 14.43
CA LEU A 129 14.04 7.65 15.80
C LEU A 129 13.84 6.46 16.75
N ILE A 130 13.22 5.38 16.27
CA ILE A 130 12.82 4.24 17.09
C ILE A 130 13.94 3.20 17.19
N PHE A 131 14.66 2.95 16.10
CA PHE A 131 15.70 1.93 16.04
C PHE A 131 17.10 2.50 16.20
N PRO A 132 17.83 2.16 17.30
CA PRO A 132 19.17 2.69 17.55
C PRO A 132 20.20 2.36 16.46
N ASP A 133 20.00 1.24 15.76
CA ASP A 133 20.89 0.75 14.70
C ASP A 133 20.64 1.42 13.34
N ASP A 134 19.48 2.07 13.16
CA ASP A 134 19.07 2.72 11.91
C ASP A 134 19.33 4.23 11.94
N LYS A 135 20.60 4.63 12.00
CA LYS A 135 20.99 6.05 12.10
C LYS A 135 20.71 6.83 10.82
N MET A 136 20.29 8.08 11.00
CA MET A 136 20.18 9.03 9.91
C MET A 136 21.56 9.28 9.31
N ASN A 137 21.68 9.11 8.01
CA ASN A 137 22.87 9.49 7.27
C ASN A 137 22.52 10.55 6.21
N TRP A 138 23.54 11.22 5.68
CA TRP A 138 23.32 12.31 4.72
C TRP A 138 22.59 11.87 3.46
N ARG A 139 22.77 10.62 3.02
CA ARG A 139 22.08 10.05 1.83
C ARG A 139 20.59 9.88 2.08
N LYS A 140 20.21 9.38 3.26
CA LYS A 140 18.81 9.28 3.69
C LYS A 140 18.17 10.66 3.78
N ALA A 141 18.84 11.63 4.41
CA ALA A 141 18.36 13.00 4.54
C ALA A 141 18.15 13.64 3.16
N LEU A 142 19.09 13.49 2.25
CA LEU A 142 19.01 14.05 0.90
C LEU A 142 17.87 13.39 0.11
N GLY A 143 17.68 12.07 0.23
CA GLY A 143 16.55 11.36 -0.38
C GLY A 143 15.19 11.86 0.10
N ILE A 144 15.04 12.09 1.40
CA ILE A 144 13.80 12.64 2.00
C ILE A 144 13.55 14.05 1.49
N ILE A 145 14.56 14.92 1.51
CA ILE A 145 14.43 16.32 1.06
C ILE A 145 14.02 16.37 -0.41
N LEU A 146 14.70 15.62 -1.28
CA LEU A 146 14.39 15.57 -2.71
C LEU A 146 12.99 14.97 -2.96
N GLY A 147 12.61 13.94 -2.21
CA GLY A 147 11.28 13.33 -2.31
C GLY A 147 10.18 14.29 -1.90
N ILE A 148 10.32 14.97 -0.78
CA ILE A 148 9.36 15.99 -0.30
C ILE A 148 9.30 17.16 -1.29
N ALA A 149 10.43 17.65 -1.78
CA ALA A 149 10.47 18.70 -2.79
C ALA A 149 9.73 18.28 -4.07
N GLY A 150 9.89 17.03 -4.53
CA GLY A 150 9.14 16.48 -5.65
C GLY A 150 7.63 16.49 -5.41
N ILE A 151 7.18 16.05 -4.24
CA ILE A 151 5.76 16.07 -3.85
C ILE A 151 5.21 17.50 -3.85
N ILE A 152 5.93 18.44 -3.24
CA ILE A 152 5.55 19.84 -3.21
C ILE A 152 5.43 20.39 -4.63
N SER A 153 6.42 20.14 -5.49
CA SER A 153 6.44 20.63 -6.87
C SER A 153 5.23 20.17 -7.70
N ILE A 154 4.76 18.94 -7.48
CA ILE A 154 3.60 18.40 -8.20
C ILE A 154 2.29 18.97 -7.64
N ASN A 155 2.24 19.32 -6.36
CA ASN A 155 1.05 19.88 -5.73
C ASN A 155 0.90 21.39 -5.90
N ILE A 156 1.99 22.11 -6.16
CA ILE A 156 1.96 23.54 -6.50
C ILE A 156 1.72 23.68 -8.01
N GLN A 157 0.51 23.39 -8.48
CA GLN A 157 0.08 23.82 -9.80
C GLN A 157 -0.63 25.17 -9.68
N PRO A 158 -0.30 26.18 -10.53
CA PRO A 158 -1.04 27.43 -10.58
C PRO A 158 -2.50 27.14 -10.96
N GLY A 159 -3.44 27.39 -10.07
CA GLY A 159 -4.87 27.16 -10.27
C GLY A 159 -5.43 25.86 -9.65
N ALA A 160 -4.67 25.13 -8.87
CA ALA A 160 -5.23 24.08 -8.03
C ALA A 160 -5.79 24.72 -6.74
N ASP A 161 -7.11 24.81 -6.66
CA ASP A 161 -7.79 25.13 -5.41
C ASP A 161 -7.36 24.15 -4.33
N PHE A 162 -6.83 24.65 -3.22
CA PHE A 162 -6.35 23.86 -2.09
C PHE A 162 -7.48 23.36 -1.17
N PHE A 163 -8.76 23.49 -1.59
CA PHE A 163 -9.93 23.06 -0.82
C PHE A 163 -10.93 22.30 -1.67
#